data_99bca5d2196c61138122a03e74dd01b9
#
_entry.id   99bca5d2196c61138122a03e74dd01b9
#
_cell.length_a   1.000
_cell.length_b   1.000
_cell.length_c   1.000
_cell.angle_alpha   90.00
_cell.angle_beta   90.00
_cell.angle_gamma   90.00
#
_symmetry.space_group_name_H-M   'P 1'
#
loop_
_entity.id
_entity.type
_entity.pdbx_description
1 polymer ?
#
loop_
_entity_poly.entity_id
_entity_poly.type
_entity_poly.pdbx_seq_one_letter_code
_entity_poly.pdbx_strand_id
1 'polypeptide(L)'
;MRMSLNPQEFKELLLSHHPNLPCFNDDVIILFNRRVCAGCLLAYPTALLVLIILQPSGYESILLALVFALLSQLRRCTKVLFIQHLCRIVAGLALGFGLGGAYWAFINGHWIAILLLFLGAGIYIILKAYSMKTKLTSNEHCMMMSDRID
;
A
#
# COMPACT_ATOMS: atom_id res chain seq x y z
N MET A 1 -11.09 14.61 22.05
CA MET A 1 -11.40 15.18 20.73
C MET A 1 -12.43 14.27 20.03
N ARG A 2 -13.71 14.68 19.96
CA ARG A 2 -14.75 13.91 19.25
C ARG A 2 -14.65 14.29 17.78
N MET A 3 -14.10 13.40 16.96
CA MET A 3 -14.19 13.53 15.50
C MET A 3 -15.64 13.23 15.08
N SER A 4 -16.44 14.25 14.88
CA SER A 4 -17.68 14.11 14.12
C SER A 4 -17.31 14.09 12.63
N LEU A 5 -17.03 12.91 12.09
CA LEU A 5 -16.78 12.72 10.67
C LEU A 5 -18.08 13.01 9.90
N ASN A 6 -18.04 14.05 9.07
CA ASN A 6 -19.08 14.34 8.12
C ASN A 6 -19.15 13.17 7.09
N PRO A 7 -20.34 12.72 6.61
CA PRO A 7 -20.45 11.65 5.62
C PRO A 7 -19.62 11.85 4.36
N GLN A 8 -19.33 13.11 3.98
CA GLN A 8 -18.46 13.44 2.85
C GLN A 8 -16.99 13.16 3.18
N GLU A 9 -16.51 13.53 4.36
CA GLU A 9 -15.15 13.26 4.83
C GLU A 9 -14.89 11.76 5.00
N PHE A 10 -15.92 11.01 5.43
CA PHE A 10 -15.85 9.56 5.51
C PHE A 10 -15.71 8.90 4.13
N LYS A 11 -16.44 9.39 3.11
CA LYS A 11 -16.29 8.94 1.71
C LYS A 11 -14.90 9.24 1.15
N GLU A 12 -14.37 10.42 1.42
CA GLU A 12 -13.00 10.80 0.99
C GLU A 12 -11.95 9.96 1.69
N LEU A 13 -12.12 9.69 2.98
CA LEU A 13 -11.23 8.80 3.74
C LEU A 13 -11.25 7.36 3.20
N LEU A 14 -12.44 6.84 2.81
CA LEU A 14 -12.55 5.52 2.18
C LEU A 14 -11.88 5.44 0.81
N LEU A 15 -11.96 6.49 0.01
CA LEU A 15 -11.38 6.53 -1.34
C LEU A 15 -9.87 6.81 -1.32
N SER A 16 -9.41 7.69 -0.43
CA SER A 16 -7.99 8.08 -0.40
C SER A 16 -7.16 7.31 0.63
N HIS A 17 -7.77 6.72 1.67
CA HIS A 17 -7.08 6.08 2.81
C HIS A 17 -6.05 6.99 3.48
N HIS A 18 -6.04 8.27 3.15
CA HIS A 18 -5.11 9.26 3.67
C HIS A 18 -5.87 10.51 4.12
N PRO A 19 -5.52 11.10 5.27
CA PRO A 19 -6.08 12.36 5.68
C PRO A 19 -5.72 13.48 4.68
N ASN A 20 -6.56 14.51 4.62
CA ASN A 20 -6.37 15.64 3.71
C ASN A 20 -5.24 16.56 4.22
N LEU A 21 -4.02 16.05 4.26
CA LEU A 21 -2.83 16.77 4.70
C LEU A 21 -1.86 16.96 3.53
N PRO A 22 -1.15 18.10 3.45
CA PRO A 22 -0.21 18.41 2.37
C PRO A 22 0.87 17.34 2.16
N CYS A 23 1.29 16.69 3.23
CA CYS A 23 2.31 15.64 3.21
C CYS A 23 1.90 14.35 2.48
N PHE A 24 0.62 14.18 2.18
CA PHE A 24 0.10 13.04 1.44
C PHE A 24 -0.29 13.37 0.00
N ASN A 25 -0.02 14.61 -0.47
CA ASN A 25 -0.36 15.01 -1.85
C ASN A 25 0.33 14.13 -2.91
N ASP A 26 1.56 13.67 -2.66
CA ASP A 26 2.30 12.77 -3.55
C ASP A 26 1.70 11.34 -3.59
N ASP A 27 0.90 10.99 -2.61
CA ASP A 27 0.24 9.70 -2.50
C ASP A 27 -1.19 9.69 -3.07
N VAL A 28 -1.66 10.82 -3.58
CA VAL A 28 -3.03 11.00 -4.09
C VAL A 28 -3.00 11.46 -5.54
N ILE A 29 -3.84 10.86 -6.37
CA ILE A 29 -4.10 11.28 -7.75
C ILE A 29 -5.51 11.87 -7.82
N ILE A 30 -5.66 13.00 -8.51
CA ILE A 30 -6.98 13.59 -8.76
C ILE A 30 -7.55 12.95 -10.01
N LEU A 31 -8.60 12.14 -9.84
CA LEU A 31 -9.31 11.49 -10.94
C LEU A 31 -10.79 11.91 -10.89
N PHE A 32 -11.31 12.43 -11.99
CA PHE A 32 -12.72 12.93 -12.08
C PHE A 32 -13.10 13.87 -10.91
N ASN A 33 -12.22 14.82 -10.59
CA ASN A 33 -12.38 15.76 -9.47
C ASN A 33 -12.52 15.11 -8.09
N ARG A 34 -12.03 13.86 -7.92
CA ARG A 34 -11.97 13.13 -6.67
C ARG A 34 -10.53 12.74 -6.32
N ARG A 35 -10.19 12.83 -5.06
CA ARG A 35 -8.89 12.38 -4.54
C ARG A 35 -8.91 10.87 -4.36
N VAL A 36 -8.08 10.16 -5.12
CA VAL A 36 -7.94 8.70 -5.06
C VAL A 36 -6.52 8.34 -4.65
N CYS A 37 -6.38 7.38 -3.75
CA CYS A 37 -5.05 6.89 -3.36
C CYS A 37 -4.33 6.30 -4.56
N ALA A 38 -3.18 6.87 -4.93
CA ALA A 38 -2.35 6.40 -6.03
C ALA A 38 -1.88 4.94 -5.82
N GLY A 39 -1.66 4.54 -4.56
CA GLY A 39 -1.32 3.16 -4.21
C GLY A 39 -2.43 2.18 -4.57
N CYS A 40 -3.67 2.50 -4.17
CA CYS A 40 -4.83 1.65 -4.46
C CYS A 40 -5.14 1.60 -5.95
N LEU A 41 -5.05 2.76 -6.63
CA LEU A 41 -5.33 2.87 -8.07
C LEU A 41 -4.36 2.05 -8.93
N LEU A 42 -3.11 1.91 -8.52
CA LEU A 42 -2.09 1.17 -9.26
C LEU A 42 -1.98 -0.30 -8.78
N ALA A 43 -2.04 -0.55 -7.48
CA ALA A 43 -1.80 -1.87 -6.94
C ALA A 43 -2.98 -2.85 -7.17
N TYR A 44 -4.22 -2.43 -6.95
CA TYR A 44 -5.35 -3.36 -7.09
C TYR A 44 -5.62 -3.82 -8.53
N PRO A 45 -5.63 -2.94 -9.55
CA PRO A 45 -5.75 -3.38 -10.93
C PRO A 45 -4.62 -4.31 -11.34
N THR A 46 -3.38 -4.02 -10.92
CA THR A 46 -2.22 -4.89 -11.20
C THR A 46 -2.40 -6.26 -10.56
N ALA A 47 -2.81 -6.32 -9.29
CA ALA A 47 -3.07 -7.59 -8.61
C ALA A 47 -4.17 -8.41 -9.32
N LEU A 48 -5.24 -7.74 -9.76
CA LEU A 48 -6.34 -8.37 -10.48
C LEU A 48 -5.86 -8.93 -11.84
N LEU A 49 -5.07 -8.17 -12.59
CA LEU A 49 -4.49 -8.62 -13.85
C LEU A 49 -3.60 -9.85 -13.65
N VAL A 50 -2.77 -9.86 -12.61
CA VAL A 50 -1.93 -11.02 -12.27
C VAL A 50 -2.79 -12.25 -11.99
N LEU A 51 -3.85 -12.11 -11.21
CA LEU A 51 -4.75 -13.22 -10.88
C LEU A 51 -5.48 -13.77 -12.11
N ILE A 52 -5.94 -12.90 -13.01
CA ILE A 52 -6.72 -13.31 -14.19
C ILE A 52 -5.80 -13.90 -15.28
N ILE A 53 -4.67 -13.23 -15.57
CA ILE A 53 -3.81 -13.59 -16.71
C ILE A 53 -2.82 -14.68 -16.35
N LEU A 54 -2.12 -14.55 -15.21
CA LEU A 54 -1.03 -15.45 -14.83
C LEU A 54 -1.50 -16.64 -13.99
N GLN A 55 -2.67 -16.53 -13.33
CA GLN A 55 -3.24 -17.59 -12.47
C GLN A 55 -2.18 -18.22 -11.55
N PRO A 56 -1.49 -17.41 -10.73
CA PRO A 56 -0.31 -17.85 -10.00
C PRO A 56 -0.63 -19.01 -9.07
N SER A 57 0.18 -20.05 -9.14
CA SER A 57 0.05 -21.28 -8.35
C SER A 57 1.43 -21.76 -7.91
N GLY A 58 1.48 -22.62 -6.89
CA GLY A 58 2.73 -23.22 -6.42
C GLY A 58 3.55 -22.33 -5.48
N TYR A 59 4.63 -22.91 -4.98
CA TYR A 59 5.57 -22.23 -4.07
C TYR A 59 6.31 -21.06 -4.73
N GLU A 60 6.51 -21.12 -6.04
CA GLU A 60 7.14 -20.05 -6.82
C GLU A 60 6.36 -18.75 -6.73
N SER A 61 5.02 -18.82 -6.73
CA SER A 61 4.16 -17.66 -6.57
C SER A 61 4.34 -17.00 -5.20
N ILE A 62 4.48 -17.81 -4.15
CA ILE A 62 4.72 -17.33 -2.79
C ILE A 62 6.08 -16.65 -2.69
N LEU A 63 7.12 -17.25 -3.28
CA LEU A 63 8.46 -16.68 -3.31
C LEU A 63 8.48 -15.35 -4.07
N LEU A 64 7.85 -15.30 -5.26
CA LEU A 64 7.72 -14.08 -6.04
C LEU A 64 6.97 -12.99 -5.28
N ALA A 65 5.89 -13.34 -4.57
CA ALA A 65 5.17 -12.40 -3.74
C ALA A 65 6.06 -11.75 -2.68
N LEU A 66 6.89 -12.55 -1.99
CA LEU A 66 7.83 -12.05 -0.97
C LEU A 66 8.91 -11.16 -1.59
N VAL A 67 9.50 -11.56 -2.73
CA VAL A 67 10.50 -10.75 -3.45
C VAL A 67 9.91 -9.42 -3.89
N PHE A 68 8.73 -9.41 -4.51
CA PHE A 68 8.07 -8.17 -4.94
C PHE A 68 7.64 -7.31 -3.75
N ALA A 69 7.22 -7.91 -2.64
CA ALA A 69 6.91 -7.17 -1.42
C ALA A 69 8.15 -6.44 -0.87
N LEU A 70 9.32 -7.08 -0.87
CA LEU A 70 10.58 -6.45 -0.48
C LEU A 70 10.98 -5.35 -1.46
N LEU A 71 10.93 -5.60 -2.77
CA LEU A 71 11.26 -4.60 -3.79
C LEU A 71 10.35 -3.37 -3.70
N SER A 72 9.08 -3.54 -3.36
CA SER A 72 8.15 -2.41 -3.19
C SER A 72 8.57 -1.45 -2.06
N GLN A 73 9.39 -1.89 -1.11
CA GLN A 73 9.92 -1.05 -0.03
C GLN A 73 10.96 -0.03 -0.52
N LEU A 74 11.59 -0.24 -1.69
CA LEU A 74 12.53 0.72 -2.30
C LEU A 74 11.90 2.09 -2.54
N ARG A 75 10.57 2.16 -2.61
CA ARG A 75 9.82 3.42 -2.63
C ARG A 75 10.25 4.39 -1.53
N ARG A 76 10.69 3.90 -0.38
CA ARG A 76 11.10 4.71 0.77
C ARG A 76 12.44 5.41 0.56
N CYS A 77 13.29 4.81 -0.28
CA CYS A 77 14.65 5.29 -0.54
C CYS A 77 14.72 6.30 -1.69
N THR A 78 13.61 6.52 -2.40
CA THR A 78 13.59 7.37 -3.59
C THR A 78 12.57 8.50 -3.49
N LYS A 79 12.98 9.69 -3.95
CA LYS A 79 12.12 10.87 -4.09
C LYS A 79 11.55 11.02 -5.51
N VAL A 80 11.99 10.18 -6.47
CA VAL A 80 11.55 10.24 -7.85
C VAL A 80 10.14 9.66 -7.97
N LEU A 81 9.18 10.49 -8.38
CA LEU A 81 7.75 10.14 -8.45
C LEU A 81 7.51 8.92 -9.36
N PHE A 82 8.19 8.84 -10.50
CA PHE A 82 8.08 7.71 -11.42
C PHE A 82 8.46 6.38 -10.75
N ILE A 83 9.58 6.35 -10.01
CA ILE A 83 10.02 5.14 -9.29
C ILE A 83 9.03 4.80 -8.18
N GLN A 84 8.44 5.79 -7.52
CA GLN A 84 7.41 5.56 -6.52
C GLN A 84 6.16 4.89 -7.13
N HIS A 85 5.73 5.31 -8.32
CA HIS A 85 4.62 4.66 -9.03
C HIS A 85 4.96 3.24 -9.46
N LEU A 86 6.18 3.02 -9.95
CA LEU A 86 6.67 1.68 -10.29
C LEU A 86 6.65 0.74 -9.08
N CYS A 87 7.12 1.21 -7.92
CA CYS A 87 7.05 0.44 -6.67
C CYS A 87 5.62 0.12 -6.23
N ARG A 88 4.64 0.97 -6.56
CA ARG A 88 3.21 0.69 -6.31
C ARG A 88 2.68 -0.43 -7.20
N ILE A 89 3.11 -0.46 -8.46
CA ILE A 89 2.80 -1.57 -9.38
C ILE A 89 3.43 -2.86 -8.88
N VAL A 90 4.70 -2.81 -8.47
CA VAL A 90 5.40 -3.97 -7.87
C VAL A 90 4.69 -4.46 -6.60
N ALA A 91 4.14 -3.57 -5.78
CA ALA A 91 3.32 -3.97 -4.64
C ALA A 91 2.02 -4.67 -5.08
N GLY A 92 1.44 -4.27 -6.21
CA GLY A 92 0.30 -4.95 -6.84
C GLY A 92 0.67 -6.36 -7.34
N LEU A 93 1.85 -6.53 -7.95
CA LEU A 93 2.38 -7.86 -8.31
C LEU A 93 2.52 -8.74 -7.06
N ALA A 94 3.12 -8.22 -5.98
CA ALA A 94 3.25 -8.95 -4.72
C ALA A 94 1.90 -9.42 -4.18
N LEU A 95 0.89 -8.56 -4.23
CA LEU A 95 -0.47 -8.87 -3.79
C LEU A 95 -1.11 -9.96 -4.66
N GLY A 96 -1.01 -9.84 -5.98
CA GLY A 96 -1.58 -10.81 -6.93
C GLY A 96 -0.94 -12.19 -6.79
N PHE A 97 0.39 -12.28 -6.78
CA PHE A 97 1.10 -13.53 -6.56
C PHE A 97 0.85 -14.11 -5.16
N GLY A 98 0.77 -13.25 -4.13
CA GLY A 98 0.48 -13.67 -2.76
C GLY A 98 -0.91 -14.26 -2.61
N LEU A 99 -1.93 -13.64 -3.18
CA LEU A 99 -3.30 -14.17 -3.14
C LEU A 99 -3.45 -15.48 -3.93
N GLY A 100 -2.86 -15.56 -5.12
CA GLY A 100 -2.89 -16.79 -5.91
C GLY A 100 -2.14 -17.94 -5.24
N GLY A 101 -0.93 -17.65 -4.71
CA GLY A 101 -0.16 -18.62 -3.94
C GLY A 101 -0.87 -19.07 -2.65
N ALA A 102 -1.53 -18.14 -1.94
CA ALA A 102 -2.32 -18.47 -0.75
C ALA A 102 -3.51 -19.37 -1.08
N TYR A 103 -4.24 -19.06 -2.16
CA TYR A 103 -5.36 -19.87 -2.64
C TYR A 103 -4.90 -21.30 -3.02
N TRP A 104 -3.80 -21.40 -3.78
CA TRP A 104 -3.21 -22.68 -4.12
C TRP A 104 -2.78 -23.48 -2.87
N ALA A 105 -2.10 -22.83 -1.93
CA ALA A 105 -1.64 -23.46 -0.69
C ALA A 105 -2.81 -23.94 0.17
N PHE A 106 -3.90 -23.18 0.22
CA PHE A 106 -5.11 -23.53 0.95
C PHE A 106 -5.77 -24.81 0.37
N ILE A 107 -5.94 -24.88 -0.96
CA ILE A 107 -6.56 -26.07 -1.60
C ILE A 107 -5.70 -27.31 -1.41
N ASN A 108 -4.37 -27.17 -1.45
CA ASN A 108 -3.45 -28.30 -1.34
C ASN A 108 -3.03 -28.62 0.10
N GLY A 109 -3.58 -27.95 1.12
CA GLY A 109 -3.29 -28.21 2.52
C GLY A 109 -1.89 -27.79 3.00
N HIS A 110 -1.22 -26.87 2.28
CA HIS A 110 0.12 -26.39 2.61
C HIS A 110 0.09 -25.27 3.67
N TRP A 111 -0.29 -25.60 4.89
CA TRP A 111 -0.50 -24.64 6.00
C TRP A 111 0.74 -23.83 6.36
N ILE A 112 1.94 -24.43 6.23
CA ILE A 112 3.21 -23.73 6.50
C ILE A 112 3.39 -22.55 5.51
N ALA A 113 3.05 -22.75 4.24
CA ALA A 113 3.13 -21.71 3.23
C ALA A 113 2.17 -20.55 3.51
N ILE A 114 0.96 -20.86 3.96
CA ILE A 114 -0.03 -19.86 4.40
C ILE A 114 0.50 -19.08 5.59
N LEU A 115 1.07 -19.77 6.59
CA LEU A 115 1.67 -19.11 7.77
C LEU A 115 2.78 -18.14 7.38
N LEU A 116 3.67 -18.54 6.48
CA LEU A 116 4.75 -17.67 5.98
C LEU A 116 4.22 -16.43 5.26
N LEU A 117 3.16 -16.56 4.46
CA LEU A 117 2.51 -15.43 3.82
C LEU A 117 1.89 -14.46 4.84
N PHE A 118 1.21 -14.99 5.87
CA PHE A 118 0.64 -14.14 6.93
C PHE A 118 1.72 -13.43 7.74
N LEU A 119 2.83 -14.09 8.06
CA LEU A 119 3.98 -13.48 8.72
C LEU A 119 4.59 -12.37 7.85
N GLY A 120 4.80 -12.63 6.56
CA GLY A 120 5.31 -11.63 5.61
C GLY A 120 4.38 -10.43 5.48
N ALA A 121 3.08 -10.66 5.37
CA ALA A 121 2.08 -9.60 5.32
C ALA A 121 2.04 -8.79 6.62
N GLY A 122 2.13 -9.45 7.78
CA GLY A 122 2.20 -8.80 9.08
C GLY A 122 3.41 -7.88 9.20
N ILE A 123 4.59 -8.37 8.84
CA ILE A 123 5.83 -7.57 8.81
C ILE A 123 5.66 -6.37 7.89
N TYR A 124 5.10 -6.57 6.67
CA TYR A 124 4.85 -5.50 5.72
C TYR A 124 3.93 -4.41 6.31
N ILE A 125 2.83 -4.79 6.97
CA ILE A 125 1.88 -3.88 7.60
C ILE A 125 2.55 -3.09 8.72
N ILE A 126 3.34 -3.75 9.59
CA ILE A 126 4.07 -3.10 10.68
C ILE A 126 5.06 -2.07 10.12
N LEU A 127 5.84 -2.45 9.11
CA LEU A 127 6.77 -1.54 8.45
C LEU A 127 6.05 -0.36 7.82
N LYS A 128 4.91 -0.58 7.17
CA LYS A 128 4.09 0.49 6.58
C LYS A 128 3.55 1.44 7.66
N ALA A 129 3.02 0.91 8.75
CA ALA A 129 2.51 1.70 9.86
C ALA A 129 3.61 2.56 10.52
N TYR A 130 4.80 1.98 10.71
CA TYR A 130 5.96 2.71 11.21
C TYR A 130 6.36 3.87 10.29
N SER A 131 6.39 3.64 8.98
CA SER A 131 6.70 4.67 7.98
C SER A 131 5.65 5.80 7.96
N MET A 132 4.37 5.47 8.15
CA MET A 132 3.33 6.50 8.25
C MET A 132 3.48 7.33 9.52
N LYS A 133 3.79 6.70 10.64
CA LYS A 133 4.04 7.38 11.91
C LYS A 133 5.21 8.37 11.81
N THR A 134 6.33 7.95 11.20
CA THR A 134 7.50 8.82 11.03
C THR A 134 7.21 10.02 10.12
N LYS A 135 6.42 9.83 9.05
CA LYS A 135 5.96 10.94 8.19
C LYS A 135 5.10 11.95 8.96
N LEU A 136 4.14 11.46 9.76
CA LEU A 136 3.26 12.32 10.56
C LEU A 136 4.07 13.15 11.57
N THR A 137 4.97 12.52 12.31
CA THR A 137 5.80 13.24 13.32
C THR A 137 6.71 14.30 12.68
N SER A 138 7.26 14.02 11.49
CA SER A 138 8.07 14.99 10.74
C SER A 138 7.24 16.20 10.27
N ASN A 139 5.96 15.99 9.96
CA ASN A 139 5.07 17.04 9.47
C ASN A 139 4.42 17.86 10.58
N GLU A 140 4.18 17.30 11.76
CA GLU A 140 3.80 18.08 12.94
C GLU A 140 4.87 19.13 13.26
N HIS A 141 6.15 18.78 13.09
CA HIS A 141 7.26 19.72 13.23
C HIS A 141 7.24 20.82 12.14
N CYS A 142 6.87 20.52 10.91
CA CYS A 142 6.74 21.51 9.84
C CYS A 142 5.54 22.44 10.03
N MET A 143 4.40 21.94 10.51
CA MET A 143 3.23 22.78 10.81
C MET A 143 3.50 23.74 11.99
N MET A 144 4.15 23.25 13.06
CA MET A 144 4.50 24.10 14.20
C MET A 144 5.53 25.18 13.86
N MET A 145 6.35 25.00 12.82
CA MET A 145 7.26 26.04 12.33
C MET A 145 6.55 27.06 11.45
N SER A 146 5.53 26.66 10.68
CA SER A 146 4.72 27.58 9.86
C SER A 146 3.92 28.56 10.71
N ASP A 147 3.31 28.09 11.78
CA ASP A 147 2.51 28.93 12.71
C ASP A 147 3.35 29.88 13.56
N ARG A 148 4.69 29.83 13.51
CA ARG A 148 5.58 30.77 14.21
C ARG A 148 6.12 31.90 13.33
N ILE A 149 5.82 31.86 12.04
CA ILE A 149 6.35 32.83 11.05
C ILE A 149 5.28 33.86 10.67
N ASP A 150 4.01 33.63 11.04
CA ASP A 150 2.89 34.57 10.96
C ASP A 150 2.68 35.26 12.32
#